data_4da06b3923daa6d374f5c6b39a643d12
#
_entry.id   4da06b3923daa6d374f5c6b39a643d12
#
_cell.length_a   1.000
_cell.length_b   1.000
_cell.length_c   1.000
_cell.angle_alpha   90.00
_cell.angle_beta   90.00
_cell.angle_gamma   90.00
#
_symmetry.space_group_name_H-M   'P 1'
#
loop_
_entity.id
_entity.type
_entity.pdbx_description
1 polymer ?
#
loop_
_entity_poly.entity_id
_entity_poly.type
_entity_poly.pdbx_seq_one_letter_code
_entity_poly.pdbx_strand_id
1 'polypeptide(L)'
;DVIGSMFPQKEMGGGSGLKYAASNIVYLSKRKEKDGKDVIGNVIHCLNYKSRLTKENAKIDVRLTYDKGLDKHYGLLDLAIKHGIFKSVSTRIELPDGTKQYAKTINNEPDKFFTKEVLTKIDEAAKKEFLYGGE
;
A
#
# COMPACT_ATOMS: atom_id res chain seq x y z
N ASP A 1 -7.27 -21.95 -1.54
CA ASP A 1 -8.70 -21.60 -1.45
C ASP A 1 -9.45 -22.63 -0.60
N VAL A 2 -10.48 -22.19 0.08
CA VAL A 2 -11.31 -23.07 0.93
C VAL A 2 -12.37 -23.77 0.06
N ILE A 3 -12.40 -25.09 0.11
CA ILE A 3 -13.36 -25.91 -0.63
C ILE A 3 -14.77 -25.74 -0.03
N GLY A 4 -15.77 -25.55 -0.88
CA GLY A 4 -17.17 -25.41 -0.46
C GLY A 4 -17.57 -23.99 -0.03
N SER A 5 -16.66 -23.05 -0.07
CA SER A 5 -16.99 -21.64 0.16
C SER A 5 -17.70 -21.04 -1.05
N MET A 6 -18.77 -20.28 -0.80
CA MET A 6 -19.48 -19.54 -1.87
C MET A 6 -18.56 -18.48 -2.49
N PHE A 7 -17.70 -17.87 -1.69
CA PHE A 7 -16.70 -16.91 -2.14
C PHE A 7 -15.31 -17.50 -1.91
N PRO A 8 -14.39 -17.37 -2.91
CA PRO A 8 -13.03 -17.87 -2.74
C PRO A 8 -12.35 -17.24 -1.53
N GLN A 9 -11.86 -18.06 -0.63
CA GLN A 9 -11.06 -17.64 0.51
C GLN A 9 -9.70 -18.30 0.44
N LYS A 10 -8.67 -17.54 0.78
CA LYS A 10 -7.31 -18.06 0.84
C LYS A 10 -7.05 -18.69 2.19
N GLU A 11 -6.44 -19.86 2.17
CA GLU A 11 -6.01 -20.54 3.36
C GLU A 11 -4.56 -21.00 3.21
N MET A 12 -3.80 -20.86 4.29
CA MET A 12 -2.40 -21.27 4.33
C MET A 12 -2.30 -22.80 4.46
N GLY A 13 -1.44 -23.40 3.65
CA GLY A 13 -1.07 -24.81 3.82
C GLY A 13 -0.34 -25.05 5.14
N GLY A 14 -0.28 -26.30 5.58
CA GLY A 14 0.40 -26.68 6.81
C GLY A 14 -0.51 -26.76 8.04
N GLY A 15 -1.81 -26.47 7.89
CA GLY A 15 -2.82 -26.60 8.93
C GLY A 15 -2.81 -25.48 9.98
N SER A 16 -3.68 -25.62 10.96
CA SER A 16 -3.89 -24.59 11.99
C SER A 16 -2.71 -24.45 12.95
N GLY A 17 -1.93 -25.51 13.17
CA GLY A 17 -0.75 -25.43 14.04
C GLY A 17 0.29 -24.44 13.54
N LEU A 18 0.54 -24.38 12.23
CA LEU A 18 1.45 -23.42 11.63
C LEU A 18 0.93 -21.99 11.80
N LYS A 19 -0.35 -21.74 11.64
CA LYS A 19 -0.96 -20.43 11.86
C LYS A 19 -0.78 -19.94 13.30
N TYR A 20 -0.95 -20.81 14.28
CA TYR A 20 -0.80 -20.45 15.70
C TYR A 20 0.65 -20.24 16.09
N ALA A 21 1.59 -20.97 15.51
CA ALA A 21 3.01 -20.85 15.82
C ALA A 21 3.67 -19.61 15.21
N ALA A 22 3.20 -19.17 14.05
CA ALA A 22 3.80 -18.04 13.35
C ALA A 22 3.55 -16.70 14.06
N SER A 23 4.58 -15.85 14.14
CA SER A 23 4.47 -14.48 14.67
C SER A 23 3.82 -13.53 13.67
N ASN A 24 4.08 -13.74 12.38
CA ASN A 24 3.54 -12.94 11.29
C ASN A 24 3.11 -13.86 10.14
N ILE A 25 1.95 -13.57 9.58
CA ILE A 25 1.46 -14.25 8.38
C ILE A 25 1.02 -13.16 7.41
N VAL A 26 1.60 -13.15 6.22
CA VAL A 26 1.26 -12.22 5.15
C VAL A 26 0.85 -13.02 3.91
N TYR A 27 -0.36 -12.80 3.43
CA TYR A 27 -0.80 -13.35 2.15
C TYR A 27 -0.43 -12.39 1.03
N LEU A 28 0.20 -12.94 -0.01
CA LEU A 28 0.59 -12.18 -1.20
C LEU A 28 -0.25 -12.63 -2.38
N SER A 29 -0.75 -11.68 -3.14
CA SER A 29 -1.34 -11.92 -4.45
C SER A 29 -0.81 -10.87 -5.42
N LYS A 30 -0.83 -11.16 -6.71
CA LYS A 30 -0.33 -10.23 -7.71
C LYS A 30 -1.34 -10.03 -8.82
N ARG A 31 -1.34 -8.81 -9.36
CA ARG A 31 -2.08 -8.42 -10.54
C ARG A 31 -1.10 -7.88 -11.58
N LYS A 32 -1.21 -8.35 -12.81
CA LYS A 32 -0.42 -7.82 -13.91
C LYS A 32 -0.82 -6.38 -14.20
N GLU A 33 0.16 -5.53 -14.36
CA GLU A 33 -0.04 -4.15 -14.80
C GLU A 33 0.29 -4.05 -16.28
N LYS A 34 -0.61 -3.45 -17.04
CA LYS A 34 -0.49 -3.36 -18.51
C LYS A 34 -0.50 -1.91 -18.96
N ASP A 35 0.31 -1.63 -19.97
CA ASP A 35 0.24 -0.42 -20.77
C ASP A 35 -0.20 -0.82 -22.18
N GLY A 36 -1.49 -0.58 -22.49
CA GLY A 36 -2.10 -1.13 -23.69
C GLY A 36 -2.13 -2.66 -23.66
N LYS A 37 -1.42 -3.31 -24.61
CA LYS A 37 -1.32 -4.78 -24.68
C LYS A 37 -0.09 -5.33 -23.95
N ASP A 38 0.86 -4.47 -23.61
CA ASP A 38 2.13 -4.88 -23.00
C ASP A 38 2.03 -4.97 -21.49
N VAL A 39 2.56 -6.05 -20.92
CA VAL A 39 2.68 -6.22 -19.47
C VAL A 39 3.94 -5.51 -19.02
N ILE A 40 3.80 -4.46 -18.21
CA ILE A 40 4.91 -3.62 -17.75
C ILE A 40 5.38 -3.95 -16.33
N GLY A 41 4.62 -4.72 -15.60
CA GLY A 41 4.97 -5.08 -14.23
C GLY A 41 3.83 -5.76 -13.49
N ASN A 42 3.93 -5.74 -12.16
CA ASN A 42 2.92 -6.31 -11.27
C ASN A 42 2.63 -5.37 -10.11
N VAL A 43 1.38 -5.36 -9.68
CA VAL A 43 1.00 -4.83 -8.36
C VAL A 43 0.82 -6.02 -7.43
N ILE A 44 1.56 -6.03 -6.33
CA ILE A 44 1.53 -7.09 -5.34
C ILE A 44 0.69 -6.62 -4.17
N HIS A 45 -0.38 -7.36 -3.89
CA HIS A 45 -1.26 -7.08 -2.77
C HIS A 45 -0.78 -7.89 -1.55
N CYS A 46 -0.45 -7.19 -0.47
CA CYS A 46 0.00 -7.79 0.78
C CYS A 46 -1.12 -7.64 1.81
N LEU A 47 -1.64 -8.75 2.29
CA LEU A 47 -2.61 -8.79 3.39
C LEU A 47 -1.92 -9.31 4.64
N ASN A 48 -1.82 -8.49 5.66
CA ASN A 48 -1.30 -8.91 6.96
C ASN A 48 -2.39 -9.68 7.72
N TYR A 49 -2.37 -11.00 7.60
CA TYR A 49 -3.37 -11.88 8.20
C TYR A 49 -3.17 -12.02 9.72
N LYS A 50 -1.91 -12.17 10.15
CA LYS A 50 -1.55 -12.30 11.56
C LYS A 50 -0.28 -11.52 11.85
N SER A 51 -0.27 -10.75 12.93
CA SER A 51 0.93 -10.05 13.39
C SER A 51 0.87 -9.79 14.88
N ARG A 52 2.03 -9.89 15.56
CA ARG A 52 2.18 -9.50 16.96
C ARG A 52 2.48 -8.03 17.15
N LEU A 53 2.98 -7.36 16.11
CA LEU A 53 3.49 -5.99 16.20
C LEU A 53 2.62 -4.96 15.48
N THR A 54 1.83 -5.39 14.51
CA THR A 54 1.01 -4.50 13.69
C THR A 54 -0.45 -4.95 13.68
N LYS A 55 -1.33 -4.07 13.22
CA LYS A 55 -2.75 -4.39 13.10
C LYS A 55 -2.96 -5.55 12.11
N GLU A 56 -3.75 -6.53 12.51
CA GLU A 56 -4.17 -7.62 11.64
C GLU A 56 -5.09 -7.10 10.53
N ASN A 57 -5.11 -7.81 9.40
CA ASN A 57 -5.88 -7.47 8.21
C ASN A 57 -5.51 -6.14 7.55
N ALA A 58 -4.38 -5.54 7.91
CA ALA A 58 -3.85 -4.39 7.18
C ALA A 58 -3.46 -4.81 5.76
N LYS A 59 -3.79 -3.95 4.79
CA LYS A 59 -3.54 -4.21 3.36
C LYS A 59 -2.57 -3.18 2.81
N ILE A 60 -1.57 -3.63 2.09
CA ILE A 60 -0.57 -2.78 1.44
C ILE A 60 -0.36 -3.29 0.03
N ASP A 61 -0.31 -2.39 -0.93
CA ASP A 61 0.01 -2.69 -2.32
C ASP A 61 1.41 -2.19 -2.65
N VAL A 62 2.17 -3.01 -3.36
CA VAL A 62 3.53 -2.70 -3.83
C VAL A 62 3.56 -2.82 -5.34
N ARG A 63 4.20 -1.91 -6.03
CA ARG A 63 4.33 -1.91 -7.49
C ARG A 63 5.75 -2.28 -7.89
N LEU A 64 5.86 -3.26 -8.77
CA LEU A 64 7.13 -3.71 -9.32
C LEU A 64 7.05 -3.64 -10.85
N THR A 65 7.85 -2.77 -11.46
CA THR A 65 7.93 -2.64 -12.92
C THR A 65 9.16 -3.35 -13.46
N TYR A 66 9.08 -3.85 -14.68
CA TYR A 66 10.19 -4.61 -15.30
C TYR A 66 11.39 -3.72 -15.63
N ASP A 67 11.17 -2.45 -15.93
CA ASP A 67 12.23 -1.51 -16.29
C ASP A 67 12.84 -0.78 -15.09
N LYS A 68 12.03 -0.42 -14.09
CA LYS A 68 12.46 0.39 -12.94
C LYS A 68 12.56 -0.37 -11.63
N GLY A 69 12.07 -1.60 -11.58
CA GLY A 69 12.03 -2.38 -10.35
C GLY A 69 10.96 -1.92 -9.37
N LEU A 70 11.27 -1.97 -8.09
CA LEU A 70 10.34 -1.61 -7.02
C LEU A 70 10.07 -0.10 -7.00
N ASP A 71 8.79 0.27 -7.10
CA ASP A 71 8.36 1.67 -7.00
C ASP A 71 8.18 2.04 -5.52
N LYS A 72 9.17 2.71 -4.96
CA LYS A 72 9.16 3.11 -3.55
C LYS A 72 8.15 4.21 -3.21
N HIS A 73 7.57 4.87 -4.19
CA HIS A 73 6.58 5.94 -3.98
C HIS A 73 5.14 5.49 -4.25
N TYR A 74 4.94 4.23 -4.67
CA TYR A 74 3.61 3.74 -4.97
C TYR A 74 2.72 3.73 -3.72
N GLY A 75 1.53 4.31 -3.84
CA GLY A 75 0.58 4.41 -2.74
C GLY A 75 0.82 5.58 -1.78
N LEU A 76 1.93 6.30 -1.88
CA LEU A 76 2.21 7.44 -1.00
C LEU A 76 1.21 8.58 -1.19
N LEU A 77 0.78 8.84 -2.41
CA LEU A 77 -0.22 9.88 -2.68
C LEU A 77 -1.54 9.57 -1.98
N ASP A 78 -2.01 8.34 -2.07
CA ASP A 78 -3.25 7.91 -1.42
C ASP A 78 -3.14 7.99 0.11
N LEU A 79 -1.99 7.59 0.68
CA LEU A 79 -1.74 7.74 2.11
C LEU A 79 -1.72 9.21 2.55
N ALA A 80 -1.07 10.08 1.78
CA ALA A 80 -1.02 11.50 2.09
C ALA A 80 -2.41 12.14 2.09
N ILE A 81 -3.26 11.75 1.15
CA ILE A 81 -4.65 12.21 1.09
C ILE A 81 -5.46 11.66 2.26
N LYS A 82 -5.34 10.37 2.53
CA LYS A 82 -6.05 9.69 3.62
C LYS A 82 -5.78 10.33 4.98
N HIS A 83 -4.54 10.72 5.23
CA HIS A 83 -4.12 11.32 6.50
C HIS A 83 -4.18 12.86 6.52
N GLY A 84 -4.72 13.48 5.47
CA GLY A 84 -4.91 14.93 5.41
C GLY A 84 -3.64 15.75 5.18
N ILE A 85 -2.52 15.11 4.85
CA ILE A 85 -1.26 15.80 4.50
C ILE A 85 -1.41 16.51 3.16
N PHE A 86 -1.98 15.81 2.17
CA PHE A 86 -2.45 16.40 0.92
C PHE A 86 -3.98 16.40 0.93
N LYS A 87 -4.60 17.35 0.22
CA LYS A 87 -6.05 17.44 0.13
C LYS A 87 -6.51 17.27 -1.31
N SER A 88 -7.52 16.45 -1.51
CA SER A 88 -8.17 16.33 -2.82
C SER A 88 -9.17 17.46 -3.01
N VAL A 89 -8.90 18.33 -3.98
CA VAL A 89 -9.76 19.49 -4.30
C VAL A 89 -10.18 19.39 -5.76
N SER A 90 -11.40 18.90 -6.00
CA SER A 90 -11.91 18.64 -7.35
C SER A 90 -10.97 17.69 -8.12
N THR A 91 -10.44 18.10 -9.26
CA THR A 91 -9.54 17.31 -10.09
C THR A 91 -8.06 17.45 -9.71
N ARG A 92 -7.75 18.27 -8.71
CA ARG A 92 -6.37 18.58 -8.29
C ARG A 92 -6.12 18.17 -6.85
N ILE A 93 -4.83 18.06 -6.52
CA ILE A 93 -4.37 17.77 -5.17
C ILE A 93 -3.72 19.02 -4.60
N GLU A 94 -4.19 19.49 -3.45
CA GLU A 94 -3.59 20.60 -2.72
C GLU A 94 -2.46 20.10 -1.84
N LEU A 95 -1.28 20.69 -2.01
CA LEU A 95 -0.08 20.39 -1.24
C LEU A 95 -0.06 21.18 0.08
N PRO A 96 0.82 20.82 1.03
CA PRO A 96 0.90 21.53 2.32
C PRO A 96 1.25 23.02 2.20
N ASP A 97 1.91 23.42 1.12
CA ASP A 97 2.26 24.83 0.83
C ASP A 97 1.12 25.62 0.18
N GLY A 98 -0.04 24.99 -0.06
CA GLY A 98 -1.20 25.59 -0.69
C GLY A 98 -1.23 25.53 -2.21
N THR A 99 -0.19 25.04 -2.87
CA THR A 99 -0.19 24.84 -4.32
C THR A 99 -1.04 23.66 -4.72
N LYS A 100 -1.57 23.67 -5.93
CA LYS A 100 -2.42 22.61 -6.46
C LYS A 100 -1.79 21.97 -7.69
N GLN A 101 -1.73 20.64 -7.71
CA GLN A 101 -1.16 19.86 -8.80
C GLN A 101 -2.09 18.70 -9.17
N TYR A 102 -1.98 18.23 -10.41
CA TYR A 102 -2.68 17.01 -10.81
C TYR A 102 -1.97 15.78 -10.24
N ALA A 103 -2.75 14.76 -9.90
CA ALA A 103 -2.21 13.49 -9.41
C ALA A 103 -1.15 12.89 -10.36
N LYS A 104 -1.39 12.98 -11.67
CA LYS A 104 -0.45 12.51 -12.68
C LYS A 104 0.91 13.23 -12.59
N THR A 105 0.90 14.54 -12.37
CA THR A 105 2.13 15.34 -12.21
C THR A 105 2.91 14.92 -10.98
N ILE A 106 2.21 14.70 -9.85
CA ILE A 106 2.83 14.25 -8.61
C ILE A 106 3.45 12.86 -8.78
N ASN A 107 2.75 11.93 -9.41
CA ASN A 107 3.23 10.57 -9.63
C ASN A 107 4.37 10.48 -10.64
N ASN A 108 4.47 11.42 -11.59
CA ASN A 108 5.56 11.46 -12.56
C ASN A 108 6.86 12.05 -11.98
N GLU A 109 6.75 12.95 -11.00
CA GLU A 109 7.89 13.60 -10.34
C GLU A 109 7.79 13.44 -8.82
N PRO A 110 7.78 12.20 -8.28
CA PRO A 110 7.51 11.97 -6.87
C PRO A 110 8.56 12.60 -5.94
N ASP A 111 9.82 12.62 -6.35
CA ASP A 111 10.90 13.19 -5.53
C ASP A 111 10.74 14.70 -5.29
N LYS A 112 10.06 15.39 -6.19
CA LYS A 112 9.80 16.83 -6.08
C LYS A 112 8.71 17.15 -5.06
N PHE A 113 7.70 16.28 -4.94
CA PHE A 113 6.53 16.51 -4.09
C PHE A 113 6.59 15.76 -2.76
N PHE A 114 7.21 14.60 -2.74
CA PHE A 114 7.44 13.83 -1.52
C PHE A 114 8.79 14.21 -0.91
N THR A 115 8.83 15.40 -0.32
CA THR A 115 10.02 15.89 0.37
C THR A 115 10.25 15.14 1.67
N LYS A 116 11.43 15.30 2.27
CA LYS A 116 11.76 14.67 3.55
C LYS A 116 10.72 14.99 4.64
N GLU A 117 10.25 16.24 4.68
CA GLU A 117 9.22 16.68 5.62
C GLU A 117 7.90 15.95 5.40
N VAL A 118 7.44 15.86 4.14
CA VAL A 118 6.21 15.16 3.78
C VAL A 118 6.34 13.67 4.10
N LEU A 119 7.45 13.03 3.75
CA LEU A 119 7.69 11.62 4.05
C LEU A 119 7.69 11.34 5.55
N THR A 120 8.24 12.23 6.36
CA THR A 120 8.22 12.10 7.83
C THR A 120 6.78 12.14 8.36
N LYS A 121 5.95 13.05 7.87
CA LYS A 121 4.53 13.13 8.24
C LYS A 121 3.76 11.87 7.85
N ILE A 122 4.00 11.35 6.66
CA ILE A 122 3.39 10.09 6.19
C ILE A 122 3.82 8.92 7.07
N ASP A 123 5.11 8.83 7.41
CA ASP A 123 5.65 7.77 8.27
C ASP A 123 5.02 7.78 9.66
N GLU A 124 4.91 8.93 10.28
CA GLU A 124 4.26 9.09 11.59
C GLU A 124 2.79 8.68 11.54
N ALA A 125 2.06 9.11 10.52
CA ALA A 125 0.66 8.75 10.33
C ALA A 125 0.47 7.26 10.08
N ALA A 126 1.34 6.64 9.28
CA ALA A 126 1.33 5.21 9.00
C ALA A 126 1.63 4.39 10.27
N LYS A 127 2.58 4.82 11.09
CA LYS A 127 2.86 4.16 12.37
C LYS A 127 1.65 4.16 13.30
N LYS A 128 0.93 5.25 13.39
CA LYS A 128 -0.30 5.32 14.18
C LYS A 128 -1.39 4.39 13.64
N GLU A 129 -1.47 4.24 12.32
CA GLU A 129 -2.49 3.39 11.70
C GLU A 129 -2.17 1.90 11.82
N PHE A 130 -0.91 1.49 11.60
CA PHE A 130 -0.56 0.08 11.44
C PHE A 130 0.03 -0.57 12.68
N LEU A 131 0.53 0.17 13.66
CA LEU A 131 1.09 -0.41 14.87
C LEU A 131 0.03 -0.63 15.95
N TYR A 132 0.17 -1.71 16.72
CA TYR A 132 -0.65 -1.94 17.90
C TYR A 132 -0.38 -0.86 18.96
N GLY A 133 -1.46 -0.33 19.56
CA GLY A 133 -1.35 0.72 20.56
C GLY A 133 -0.96 2.08 20.02
N GLY A 134 -0.83 2.23 18.71
CA GLY A 134 -0.65 3.52 18.06
C GLY A 134 -1.98 4.30 18.01
N GLU A 135 -1.95 5.55 18.33
CA GLU A 135 -3.10 6.44 18.24
C GLU A 135 -2.90 7.51 17.19
#